data_1e3b429e5924eeff3db01fb08018cc38
#
_entry.id   1e3b429e5924eeff3db01fb08018cc38
#
_cell.length_a   1.000
_cell.length_b   1.000
_cell.length_c   1.000
_cell.angle_alpha   90.00
_cell.angle_beta   90.00
_cell.angle_gamma   90.00
#
_symmetry.space_group_name_H-M   'P 1'
#
loop_
_entity.id
_entity.type
_entity.pdbx_description
1 polymer ?
#
loop_
_entity_poly.entity_id
_entity_poly.type
_entity_poly.pdbx_seq_one_letter_code
_entity_poly.pdbx_strand_id
1 'polypeptide(L)'
;MSRERYNLSVAVFVLLLRGDELCMLRRANTGWMDGCFSLPAGGLEKGETLSAAASRELKEETGIEVLPSELILAHSMHVWTDNRSWMGHYFICRKWTGEPALAEPDKHSKVEWKRISALPEETIPYVRQAVDAINSDENYSEYGW
;
A
#
# COMPACT_ATOMS: atom_id res chain seq x y z
N MET A 1 -30.98 -11.42 20.70
CA MET A 1 -30.44 -12.19 19.56
C MET A 1 -29.28 -11.44 18.93
N SER A 2 -28.11 -12.05 18.86
CA SER A 2 -26.96 -11.44 18.22
C SER A 2 -27.10 -11.49 16.68
N ARG A 3 -26.72 -10.41 16.04
CA ARG A 3 -26.72 -10.33 14.59
C ARG A 3 -25.29 -10.61 14.05
N GLU A 4 -25.17 -11.61 13.20
CA GLU A 4 -23.89 -11.92 12.57
C GLU A 4 -23.48 -10.77 11.63
N ARG A 5 -22.19 -10.41 11.68
CA ARG A 5 -21.59 -9.40 10.80
C ARG A 5 -20.65 -10.05 9.82
N TYR A 6 -20.66 -9.57 8.61
CA TYR A 6 -19.68 -9.99 7.62
C TYR A 6 -18.31 -9.41 7.97
N ASN A 7 -17.33 -10.28 8.07
CA ASN A 7 -15.95 -9.89 8.39
C ASN A 7 -15.08 -10.01 7.16
N LEU A 8 -14.24 -9.01 6.92
CA LEU A 8 -13.28 -9.04 5.83
C LEU A 8 -11.93 -8.53 6.32
N SER A 9 -10.87 -8.97 5.64
CA SER A 9 -9.53 -8.52 5.97
C SER A 9 -9.30 -7.08 5.51
N VAL A 10 -8.37 -6.40 6.18
CA VAL A 10 -8.00 -5.02 5.90
C VAL A 10 -6.52 -4.96 5.63
N ALA A 11 -6.14 -4.29 4.55
CA ALA A 11 -4.75 -4.03 4.21
C ALA A 11 -4.50 -2.53 4.18
N VAL A 12 -3.27 -2.13 4.49
CA VAL A 12 -2.82 -0.74 4.43
C VAL A 12 -1.70 -0.62 3.41
N PHE A 13 -1.65 0.52 2.73
CA PHE A 13 -0.66 0.84 1.70
C PHE A 13 -0.12 2.23 1.96
N VAL A 14 1.14 2.46 1.63
CA VAL A 14 1.76 3.77 1.82
C VAL A 14 2.31 4.30 0.51
N LEU A 15 1.87 5.50 0.12
CA LEU A 15 2.47 6.29 -0.95
C LEU A 15 3.49 7.23 -0.33
N LEU A 16 4.75 6.83 -0.34
CA LEU A 16 5.85 7.69 0.07
C LEU A 16 6.17 8.57 -1.14
N LEU A 17 5.79 9.85 -1.06
CA LEU A 17 5.85 10.77 -2.19
C LEU A 17 7.00 11.76 -2.08
N ARG A 18 7.76 11.88 -3.18
CA ARG A 18 8.84 12.86 -3.33
C ARG A 18 8.64 13.55 -4.68
N GLY A 19 8.03 14.76 -4.65
CA GLY A 19 7.63 15.43 -5.87
C GLY A 19 6.61 14.62 -6.65
N ASP A 20 6.91 14.29 -7.90
CA ASP A 20 6.05 13.48 -8.77
C ASP A 20 6.42 11.98 -8.75
N GLU A 21 7.27 11.58 -7.82
CA GLU A 21 7.73 10.20 -7.69
C GLU A 21 7.18 9.53 -6.43
N LEU A 22 6.98 8.22 -6.51
CA LEU A 22 6.61 7.42 -5.35
C LEU A 22 7.52 6.21 -5.23
N CYS A 23 7.71 5.75 -3.99
CA CYS A 23 8.52 4.58 -3.68
C CYS A 23 7.73 3.30 -3.97
N MET A 24 8.28 2.44 -4.80
CA MET A 24 7.69 1.14 -5.12
C MET A 24 8.65 0.00 -4.82
N LEU A 25 8.07 -1.14 -4.47
CA LEU A 25 8.78 -2.36 -4.15
C LEU A 25 8.41 -3.44 -5.18
N ARG A 26 9.39 -4.16 -5.70
CA ARG A 26 9.13 -5.28 -6.59
C ARG A 26 9.04 -6.56 -5.77
N ARG A 27 7.93 -7.25 -5.88
CA ARG A 27 7.69 -8.50 -5.14
C ARG A 27 8.57 -9.63 -5.66
N ALA A 28 9.04 -10.47 -4.74
CA ALA A 28 9.87 -11.64 -5.05
C ALA A 28 9.73 -12.71 -3.98
N ASN A 29 9.77 -13.96 -4.36
CA ASN A 29 9.79 -15.12 -3.46
C ASN A 29 8.56 -15.23 -2.53
N THR A 30 7.44 -14.62 -2.88
CA THR A 30 6.22 -14.66 -2.05
C THR A 30 5.21 -15.69 -2.53
N GLY A 31 5.33 -16.14 -3.79
CA GLY A 31 4.38 -17.03 -4.42
C GLY A 31 3.13 -16.32 -4.94
N TRP A 32 3.06 -14.99 -4.83
CA TRP A 32 1.94 -14.21 -5.33
C TRP A 32 2.41 -12.91 -5.97
N MET A 33 2.02 -12.67 -7.21
CA MET A 33 2.35 -11.45 -7.98
C MET A 33 3.85 -11.12 -7.96
N ASP A 34 4.70 -12.13 -7.92
CA ASP A 34 6.15 -11.92 -7.94
C ASP A 34 6.58 -11.33 -9.28
N GLY A 35 7.53 -10.41 -9.23
CA GLY A 35 7.93 -9.62 -10.38
C GLY A 35 7.11 -8.35 -10.59
N CYS A 36 5.99 -8.20 -9.88
CA CYS A 36 5.17 -7.01 -9.96
C CYS A 36 5.58 -5.97 -8.93
N PHE A 37 5.39 -4.70 -9.29
CA PHE A 37 5.61 -3.58 -8.40
C PHE A 37 4.37 -3.28 -7.58
N SER A 38 4.58 -2.97 -6.32
CA SER A 38 3.57 -2.56 -5.37
C SER A 38 4.12 -1.44 -4.49
N LEU A 39 3.26 -0.95 -3.61
CA LEU A 39 3.63 0.02 -2.58
C LEU A 39 4.07 -0.74 -1.32
N PRO A 40 4.76 -0.08 -0.38
CA PRO A 40 4.88 -0.62 0.97
C PRO A 40 3.47 -0.89 1.52
N ALA A 41 3.22 -2.12 1.98
CA ALA A 41 1.87 -2.56 2.30
C ALA A 41 1.87 -3.79 3.20
N GLY A 42 0.75 -4.02 3.89
CA GLY A 42 0.55 -5.24 4.64
C GLY A 42 -0.80 -5.28 5.35
N GLY A 43 -1.05 -6.36 6.05
CA GLY A 43 -2.30 -6.58 6.75
C GLY A 43 -2.38 -5.86 8.09
N LEU A 44 -3.60 -5.42 8.42
CA LEU A 44 -3.90 -4.86 9.73
C LEU A 44 -3.80 -5.96 10.80
N GLU A 45 -3.11 -5.68 11.88
CA GLU A 45 -3.02 -6.58 13.02
C GLU A 45 -4.00 -6.16 14.12
N LYS A 46 -4.41 -7.14 14.93
CA LYS A 46 -5.33 -6.89 16.03
C LYS A 46 -4.74 -5.85 17.01
N GLY A 47 -5.54 -4.88 17.38
CA GLY A 47 -5.16 -3.89 18.39
C GLY A 47 -4.44 -2.67 17.84
N GLU A 48 -4.18 -2.59 16.53
CA GLU A 48 -3.56 -1.40 15.95
C GLU A 48 -4.57 -0.59 15.12
N THR A 49 -4.33 0.72 15.03
CA THR A 49 -5.10 1.57 14.12
C THR A 49 -4.58 1.42 12.70
N LEU A 50 -5.35 1.87 11.71
CA LEU A 50 -4.91 1.83 10.32
C LEU A 50 -3.60 2.60 10.12
N SER A 51 -3.49 3.80 10.70
CA SER A 51 -2.28 4.61 10.55
C SER A 51 -1.08 3.98 11.26
N ALA A 52 -1.29 3.31 12.39
CA ALA A 52 -0.23 2.58 13.08
C ALA A 52 0.25 1.39 12.23
N ALA A 53 -0.68 0.66 11.61
CA ALA A 53 -0.34 -0.44 10.71
C ALA A 53 0.47 0.08 9.51
N ALA A 54 0.05 1.19 8.91
CA ALA A 54 0.75 1.79 7.78
C ALA A 54 2.18 2.22 8.15
N SER A 55 2.34 2.86 9.31
CA SER A 55 3.66 3.24 9.84
C SER A 55 4.55 2.01 10.07
N ARG A 56 4.00 0.97 10.66
CA ARG A 56 4.72 -0.29 10.91
C ARG A 56 5.19 -0.95 9.62
N GLU A 57 4.30 -1.09 8.64
CA GLU A 57 4.63 -1.72 7.36
C GLU A 57 5.68 -0.92 6.59
N LEU A 58 5.59 0.41 6.60
CA LEU A 58 6.58 1.26 5.95
C LEU A 58 7.97 1.01 6.55
N LYS A 59 8.06 0.94 7.87
CA LYS A 59 9.32 0.66 8.56
C LYS A 59 9.86 -0.73 8.25
N GLU A 60 9.00 -1.75 8.33
CA GLU A 60 9.41 -3.14 8.06
C GLU A 60 9.95 -3.32 6.64
N GLU A 61 9.32 -2.69 5.65
CA GLU A 61 9.65 -2.92 4.25
C GLU A 61 10.70 -1.98 3.68
N THR A 62 10.83 -0.76 4.21
CA THR A 62 11.74 0.25 3.68
C THR A 62 12.73 0.83 4.70
N GLY A 63 12.52 0.58 5.97
CA GLY A 63 13.33 1.17 7.04
C GLY A 63 12.95 2.62 7.38
N ILE A 64 12.02 3.22 6.66
CA ILE A 64 11.59 4.60 6.91
C ILE A 64 10.66 4.65 8.13
N GLU A 65 11.01 5.48 9.10
CA GLU A 65 10.23 5.68 10.32
C GLU A 65 9.44 6.99 10.24
N VAL A 66 8.12 6.89 10.42
CA VAL A 66 7.23 8.04 10.51
C VAL A 66 6.26 7.82 11.66
N LEU A 67 5.75 8.91 12.22
CA LEU A 67 4.68 8.82 13.20
C LEU A 67 3.36 8.53 12.47
N PRO A 68 2.46 7.74 13.05
CA PRO A 68 1.13 7.53 12.45
C PRO A 68 0.40 8.83 12.11
N SER A 69 0.58 9.88 12.94
CA SER A 69 -0.04 11.19 12.72
C SER A 69 0.50 11.94 11.49
N GLU A 70 1.63 11.51 10.94
CA GLU A 70 2.21 12.09 9.72
C GLU A 70 1.67 11.47 8.44
N LEU A 71 0.85 10.43 8.56
CA LEU A 71 0.22 9.74 7.45
C LEU A 71 -1.21 10.27 7.23
N ILE A 72 -1.55 10.52 5.98
CA ILE A 72 -2.87 11.05 5.60
C ILE A 72 -3.58 10.01 4.75
N LEU A 73 -4.78 9.59 5.19
CA LEU A 73 -5.60 8.68 4.40
C LEU A 73 -6.08 9.40 3.14
N ALA A 74 -5.74 8.85 1.98
CA ALA A 74 -6.06 9.44 0.69
C ALA A 74 -7.10 8.67 -0.09
N HIS A 75 -7.20 7.35 0.12
CA HIS A 75 -8.07 6.50 -0.69
C HIS A 75 -8.42 5.22 0.04
N SER A 76 -9.67 4.78 -0.09
CA SER A 76 -10.13 3.48 0.37
C SER A 76 -10.68 2.72 -0.82
N MET A 77 -10.29 1.46 -0.95
CA MET A 77 -10.71 0.62 -2.08
C MET A 77 -11.35 -0.66 -1.55
N HIS A 78 -12.55 -0.97 -2.06
CA HIS A 78 -13.20 -2.25 -1.79
C HIS A 78 -12.85 -3.21 -2.91
N VAL A 79 -12.13 -4.26 -2.58
CA VAL A 79 -11.47 -5.13 -3.55
C VAL A 79 -12.09 -6.53 -3.53
N TRP A 80 -12.26 -7.10 -4.72
CA TRP A 80 -12.57 -8.51 -4.88
C TRP A 80 -11.46 -9.15 -5.70
N THR A 81 -10.66 -10.01 -5.07
CA THR A 81 -9.61 -10.79 -5.72
C THR A 81 -9.53 -12.18 -5.10
N ASP A 82 -9.14 -13.17 -5.89
CA ASP A 82 -8.96 -14.55 -5.40
C ASP A 82 -10.18 -15.06 -4.65
N ASN A 83 -11.36 -14.73 -5.17
CA ASN A 83 -12.66 -15.20 -4.67
C ASN A 83 -13.00 -14.72 -3.25
N ARG A 84 -12.48 -13.56 -2.85
CA ARG A 84 -12.80 -12.93 -1.56
C ARG A 84 -12.77 -11.42 -1.66
N SER A 85 -13.51 -10.74 -0.79
CA SER A 85 -13.44 -9.29 -0.69
C SER A 85 -12.55 -8.86 0.46
N TRP A 86 -11.94 -7.70 0.32
CA TRP A 86 -11.12 -7.07 1.36
C TRP A 86 -11.09 -5.57 1.16
N MET A 87 -10.66 -4.84 2.20
CA MET A 87 -10.52 -3.38 2.13
C MET A 87 -9.06 -2.99 2.11
N GLY A 88 -8.70 -2.12 1.16
CA GLY A 88 -7.38 -1.51 1.11
C GLY A 88 -7.48 -0.03 1.44
N HIS A 89 -6.64 0.46 2.33
CA HIS A 89 -6.58 1.87 2.71
C HIS A 89 -5.20 2.43 2.38
N TYR A 90 -5.17 3.49 1.57
CA TYR A 90 -3.95 4.07 1.02
C TYR A 90 -3.65 5.39 1.72
N PHE A 91 -2.48 5.44 2.35
CA PHE A 91 -2.00 6.62 3.07
C PHE A 91 -0.90 7.32 2.29
N ILE A 92 -0.88 8.64 2.36
CA ILE A 92 0.18 9.47 1.76
C ILE A 92 1.12 9.93 2.86
N CYS A 93 2.42 9.87 2.58
CA CYS A 93 3.49 10.44 3.41
C CYS A 93 4.37 11.31 2.53
N ARG A 94 4.49 12.61 2.87
CA ARG A 94 5.29 13.58 2.11
C ARG A 94 6.54 14.04 2.85
N LYS A 95 6.63 13.75 4.15
CA LYS A 95 7.74 14.21 5.00
C LYS A 95 8.32 13.02 5.78
N TRP A 96 9.60 12.79 5.58
CA TRP A 96 10.36 11.77 6.31
C TRP A 96 11.84 12.11 6.22
N THR A 97 12.69 11.36 6.93
CA THR A 97 14.15 11.49 6.84
C THR A 97 14.74 10.18 6.34
N GLY A 98 15.87 10.26 5.64
CA GLY A 98 16.58 9.10 5.11
C GLY A 98 16.08 8.64 3.75
N GLU A 99 16.64 7.54 3.28
CA GLU A 99 16.28 6.92 2.00
C GLU A 99 15.66 5.55 2.24
N PRO A 100 14.58 5.21 1.49
CA PRO A 100 14.05 3.85 1.55
C PRO A 100 15.12 2.83 1.14
N ALA A 101 15.18 1.73 1.88
CA ALA A 101 16.10 0.64 1.62
C ALA A 101 15.34 -0.67 1.40
N LEU A 102 16.02 -1.65 0.83
CA LEU A 102 15.47 -3.00 0.66
C LEU A 102 15.58 -3.73 2.00
N ALA A 103 14.62 -3.48 2.90
CA ALA A 103 14.68 -3.97 4.28
C ALA A 103 14.23 -5.43 4.44
N GLU A 104 13.44 -5.95 3.49
CA GLU A 104 13.01 -7.36 3.46
C GLU A 104 13.41 -8.01 2.12
N PRO A 105 14.72 -8.28 1.92
CA PRO A 105 15.21 -8.79 0.63
C PRO A 105 14.71 -10.20 0.28
N ASP A 106 14.16 -10.92 1.24
CA ASP A 106 13.51 -12.22 1.00
C ASP A 106 12.11 -12.07 0.36
N LYS A 107 11.49 -10.90 0.46
CA LYS A 107 10.15 -10.61 -0.09
C LYS A 107 10.16 -9.64 -1.25
N HIS A 108 11.19 -8.84 -1.38
CA HIS A 108 11.31 -7.80 -2.41
C HIS A 108 12.68 -7.86 -3.06
N SER A 109 12.72 -7.74 -4.39
CA SER A 109 13.98 -7.73 -5.15
C SER A 109 14.49 -6.33 -5.43
N LYS A 110 13.62 -5.31 -5.36
CA LYS A 110 13.97 -3.92 -5.66
C LYS A 110 13.17 -2.96 -4.80
N VAL A 111 13.77 -1.82 -4.47
CA VAL A 111 13.11 -0.62 -3.98
C VAL A 111 13.50 0.50 -4.93
N GLU A 112 12.53 1.15 -5.56
CA GLU A 112 12.78 2.14 -6.60
C GLU A 112 11.81 3.31 -6.52
N TRP A 113 12.26 4.48 -6.93
CA TRP A 113 11.42 5.64 -7.14
C TRP A 113 10.86 5.57 -8.57
N LYS A 114 9.54 5.72 -8.69
CA LYS A 114 8.84 5.69 -9.98
C LYS A 114 7.97 6.94 -10.10
N ARG A 115 7.89 7.48 -11.31
CA ARG A 115 7.01 8.62 -11.58
C ARG A 115 5.55 8.19 -11.53
N ILE A 116 4.71 8.98 -10.90
CA ILE A 116 3.28 8.73 -10.82
C ILE A 116 2.67 8.65 -12.23
N SER A 117 3.16 9.48 -13.16
CA SER A 117 2.67 9.53 -14.54
C SER A 117 3.20 8.39 -15.43
N ALA A 118 4.13 7.60 -14.93
CA ALA A 118 4.80 6.54 -15.71
C ALA A 118 5.09 5.32 -14.84
N LEU A 119 4.05 4.79 -14.18
CA LEU A 119 4.19 3.58 -13.37
C LEU A 119 4.67 2.41 -14.23
N PRO A 120 5.48 1.49 -13.68
CA PRO A 120 5.90 0.30 -14.41
C PRO A 120 4.70 -0.48 -14.96
N GLU A 121 4.87 -1.07 -16.15
CA GLU A 121 3.84 -1.90 -16.74
C GLU A 121 3.43 -3.05 -15.80
N GLU A 122 4.39 -3.59 -15.07
CA GLU A 122 4.21 -4.69 -14.13
C GLU A 122 3.69 -4.24 -12.76
N THR A 123 3.02 -3.09 -12.68
CA THR A 123 2.37 -2.65 -11.44
C THR A 123 1.11 -3.48 -11.18
N ILE A 124 0.91 -3.90 -9.94
CA ILE A 124 -0.31 -4.62 -9.55
C ILE A 124 -1.53 -3.76 -9.95
N PRO A 125 -2.51 -4.32 -10.67
CA PRO A 125 -3.61 -3.52 -11.23
C PRO A 125 -4.40 -2.68 -10.23
N TYR A 126 -4.73 -3.22 -9.04
CA TYR A 126 -5.47 -2.42 -8.06
C TYR A 126 -4.60 -1.32 -7.43
N VAL A 127 -3.27 -1.51 -7.38
CA VAL A 127 -2.36 -0.45 -6.94
C VAL A 127 -2.35 0.69 -7.96
N ARG A 128 -2.27 0.36 -9.24
CA ARG A 128 -2.37 1.35 -10.33
C ARG A 128 -3.66 2.14 -10.24
N GLN A 129 -4.79 1.44 -10.05
CA GLN A 129 -6.09 2.11 -9.92
C GLN A 129 -6.11 3.09 -8.75
N ALA A 130 -5.57 2.69 -7.60
CA ALA A 130 -5.52 3.55 -6.42
C ALA A 130 -4.65 4.78 -6.64
N VAL A 131 -3.47 4.62 -7.24
CA VAL A 131 -2.56 5.74 -7.53
C VAL A 131 -3.22 6.72 -8.49
N ASP A 132 -3.86 6.22 -9.55
CA ASP A 132 -4.58 7.06 -10.51
C ASP A 132 -5.75 7.79 -9.84
N ALA A 133 -6.50 7.12 -8.99
CA ALA A 133 -7.61 7.70 -8.25
C ALA A 133 -7.14 8.81 -7.30
N ILE A 134 -6.05 8.58 -6.59
CA ILE A 134 -5.46 9.57 -5.68
C ILE A 134 -5.00 10.79 -6.48
N ASN A 135 -4.40 10.58 -7.64
CA ASN A 135 -3.95 11.67 -8.50
C ASN A 135 -5.12 12.49 -9.08
N SER A 136 -6.32 11.92 -9.09
CA SER A 136 -7.56 12.58 -9.54
C SER A 136 -8.44 13.02 -8.36
N ASP A 137 -7.90 13.05 -7.15
CA ASP A 137 -8.60 13.44 -5.92
C ASP A 137 -9.85 12.58 -5.61
N GLU A 138 -9.85 11.33 -6.03
CA GLU A 138 -10.90 10.38 -5.70
C GLU A 138 -10.52 9.63 -4.43
N ASN A 139 -11.42 9.59 -3.44
CA ASN A 139 -11.13 8.99 -2.14
C ASN A 139 -11.71 7.58 -1.95
N TYR A 140 -12.44 7.07 -2.92
CA TYR A 140 -13.02 5.73 -2.87
C TYR A 140 -13.14 5.12 -4.25
N SER A 141 -12.88 3.82 -4.35
CA SER A 141 -13.14 3.05 -5.57
C SER A 141 -13.38 1.58 -5.24
N GLU A 142 -13.83 0.84 -6.24
CA GLU A 142 -14.07 -0.60 -6.15
C GLU A 142 -13.27 -1.29 -7.26
N TYR A 143 -12.74 -2.46 -6.95
CA TYR A 143 -11.92 -3.22 -7.88
C TYR A 143 -12.30 -4.70 -7.86
N GLY A 144 -12.46 -5.28 -9.07
CA GLY A 144 -12.66 -6.71 -9.21
C GLY A 144 -14.10 -7.22 -9.11
N TRP A 145 -15.02 -6.31 -8.91
CA TRP A 145 -16.45 -6.64 -8.74
C TRP A 145 -17.15 -6.85 -10.08
#